data_81e775f00298e3bd4f1fe68d02630f7a
#
_entry.id   81e775f00298e3bd4f1fe68d02630f7a
#
_cell.length_a   1.000
_cell.length_b   1.000
_cell.length_c   1.000
_cell.angle_alpha   90.00
_cell.angle_beta   90.00
_cell.angle_gamma   90.00
#
_symmetry.space_group_name_H-M   'P 1'
#
loop_
_entity.id
_entity.type
_entity.pdbx_description
1 polymer ?
#
loop_
_entity_poly.entity_id
_entity_poly.type
_entity_poly.pdbx_seq_one_letter_code
_entity_poly.pdbx_strand_id
1 'polypeptide(L)'
;MPRDRNKALTSLAGMEPIVGAQGAPAQRLQFFLSESNWDAREINARRLRMIQEDPTTRTHEERGVLVIDETGDRKDGTHTDHVGYQYLGSIGTIANGIVSVSSVWADGRIYHPLDVEPYTPAKRLKKGRSDPAFRTKPQIAAELVKHARAASIPFRAVVADCLYGENADFEGTMFKAKVPYVLSLRPHKGRWAEEEAAHTPEEAAERMGWNSEEDPGGWKPIVRTFKDGHREGWWALEVTTLINYGPKQTVRLVAVSTDPQTLPANSSWYLVTNLPAPGYAQAKGSPFEEADLAEVVRLYGLRQWVEQSFRQIKGELGFSDFQVRSDRAIRRHWEMVLCAFSFCWWAYTREHPTMFIDPAPQTQPVAEEAGEKRRGLRRGTTGESSSVLAGGTAASAGLAGPVGNAVALLEGVVESAPATATASAA
;
A
#
# COMPACT_ATOMS: atom_id res chain seq x y z
N MET A 1 4.77 3.55 24.95
CA MET A 1 4.03 4.81 24.69
C MET A 1 2.56 4.58 24.98
N PRO A 2 1.86 5.49 25.68
CA PRO A 2 0.44 5.32 25.95
C PRO A 2 -0.34 5.22 24.62
N ARG A 3 -1.21 4.20 24.47
CA ARG A 3 -2.02 3.99 23.26
C ARG A 3 -3.11 5.05 23.07
N ASP A 4 -3.55 5.63 24.16
CA ASP A 4 -4.66 6.57 24.27
C ASP A 4 -4.27 8.03 24.04
N ARG A 5 -2.99 8.32 23.85
CA ARG A 5 -2.50 9.68 23.67
C ARG A 5 -1.96 9.93 22.27
N ASN A 6 -2.28 11.09 21.74
CA ASN A 6 -1.67 11.66 20.56
C ASN A 6 -0.14 11.71 20.73
N LYS A 7 0.63 11.35 19.72
CA LYS A 7 2.11 11.32 19.72
C LYS A 7 2.73 12.71 19.45
N ALA A 8 2.07 13.78 19.89
CA ALA A 8 2.62 15.14 19.85
C ALA A 8 3.88 15.26 20.72
N LEU A 9 4.72 16.26 20.45
CA LEU A 9 5.99 16.46 21.17
C LEU A 9 5.82 16.54 22.69
N THR A 10 4.75 17.18 23.16
CA THR A 10 4.42 17.27 24.60
C THR A 10 4.12 15.90 25.19
N SER A 11 3.30 15.08 24.52
CA SER A 11 2.99 13.71 24.94
C SER A 11 4.23 12.80 24.95
N LEU A 12 5.07 12.91 23.92
CA LEU A 12 6.34 12.17 23.84
C LEU A 12 7.31 12.59 24.95
N ALA A 13 7.27 13.86 25.36
CA ALA A 13 8.07 14.39 26.48
C ALA A 13 7.46 14.08 27.87
N GLY A 14 6.31 13.40 27.93
CA GLY A 14 5.59 13.12 29.18
C GLY A 14 4.99 14.36 29.83
N MET A 15 4.67 15.41 29.05
CA MET A 15 4.25 16.70 29.54
C MET A 15 2.78 16.99 29.17
N GLU A 16 2.14 17.89 29.95
CA GLU A 16 0.80 18.37 29.65
C GLU A 16 0.74 19.11 28.31
N PRO A 17 -0.28 18.86 27.47
CA PRO A 17 -0.32 19.33 26.09
C PRO A 17 -0.23 20.84 25.91
N ILE A 18 -0.84 21.63 26.78
CA ILE A 18 -0.90 23.09 26.68
C ILE A 18 0.24 23.73 27.47
N VAL A 19 0.30 23.45 28.76
CA VAL A 19 1.25 24.07 29.68
C VAL A 19 2.67 23.54 29.46
N GLY A 20 2.78 22.26 29.16
CA GLY A 20 4.05 21.57 28.94
C GLY A 20 4.76 21.91 27.64
N ALA A 21 4.13 22.59 26.68
CA ALA A 21 4.73 22.96 25.41
C ALA A 21 5.98 23.86 25.56
N GLN A 22 6.05 24.66 26.61
CA GLN A 22 7.21 25.49 26.97
C GLN A 22 8.25 24.77 27.82
N GLY A 23 7.97 23.56 28.28
CA GLY A 23 8.89 22.79 29.09
C GLY A 23 10.12 22.31 28.31
N ALA A 24 11.28 22.28 28.97
CA ALA A 24 12.57 21.94 28.37
C ALA A 24 12.58 20.58 27.62
N PRO A 25 11.90 19.50 28.08
CA PRO A 25 11.84 18.26 27.32
C PRO A 25 11.14 18.40 25.97
N ALA A 26 9.97 19.06 25.91
CA ALA A 26 9.24 19.30 24.68
C ALA A 26 10.02 20.20 23.71
N GLN A 27 10.67 21.26 24.25
CA GLN A 27 11.52 22.16 23.46
C GLN A 27 12.74 21.44 22.87
N ARG A 28 13.35 20.51 23.62
CA ARG A 28 14.48 19.69 23.10
C ARG A 28 14.04 18.79 21.94
N LEU A 29 12.86 18.15 22.01
CA LEU A 29 12.32 17.35 20.91
C LEU A 29 11.99 18.24 19.71
N GLN A 30 11.42 19.42 19.94
CA GLN A 30 11.15 20.36 18.86
C GLN A 30 12.44 20.83 18.19
N PHE A 31 13.46 21.19 18.96
CA PHE A 31 14.78 21.56 18.45
C PHE A 31 15.42 20.41 17.65
N PHE A 32 15.31 19.18 18.14
CA PHE A 32 15.82 18.00 17.43
C PHE A 32 15.19 17.85 16.03
N LEU A 33 13.88 18.06 15.89
CA LEU A 33 13.24 17.99 14.59
C LEU A 33 13.52 19.22 13.71
N SER A 34 13.53 20.43 14.29
CA SER A 34 13.53 21.67 13.51
C SER A 34 14.94 22.17 13.21
N GLU A 35 15.85 22.13 14.20
CA GLU A 35 17.11 22.86 14.16
C GLU A 35 18.36 21.97 14.15
N SER A 36 18.34 20.80 14.79
CA SER A 36 19.50 19.91 14.86
C SER A 36 20.08 19.57 13.50
N ASN A 37 21.37 19.37 13.44
CA ASN A 37 22.08 19.08 12.19
C ASN A 37 22.06 17.58 11.86
N TRP A 38 20.97 17.11 11.22
CA TRP A 38 20.87 15.77 10.65
C TRP A 38 19.95 15.78 9.41
N ASP A 39 20.19 14.86 8.49
CA ASP A 39 19.46 14.74 7.24
C ASP A 39 18.53 13.53 7.25
N ALA A 40 17.24 13.74 6.96
CA ALA A 40 16.24 12.68 6.95
C ALA A 40 16.52 11.64 5.84
N ARG A 41 17.06 12.07 4.69
CA ARG A 41 17.37 11.17 3.57
C ARG A 41 18.55 10.26 3.88
N GLU A 42 19.58 10.77 4.59
CA GLU A 42 20.70 9.95 5.04
C GLU A 42 20.24 8.89 6.05
N ILE A 43 19.37 9.26 6.99
CA ILE A 43 18.78 8.33 7.94
C ILE A 43 17.95 7.28 7.20
N ASN A 44 17.09 7.69 6.25
CA ASN A 44 16.33 6.76 5.42
C ASN A 44 17.24 5.79 4.65
N ALA A 45 18.26 6.28 3.98
CA ALA A 45 19.20 5.45 3.22
C ALA A 45 19.90 4.41 4.13
N ARG A 46 20.23 4.77 5.37
CA ARG A 46 20.79 3.84 6.35
C ARG A 46 19.76 2.82 6.82
N ARG A 47 18.55 3.27 7.12
CA ARG A 47 17.42 2.40 7.50
C ARG A 47 17.14 1.34 6.44
N LEU A 48 17.04 1.75 5.16
CA LEU A 48 16.79 0.84 4.05
C LEU A 48 17.91 -0.18 3.87
N ARG A 49 19.18 0.23 4.06
CA ARG A 49 20.30 -0.73 4.07
C ARG A 49 20.18 -1.76 5.20
N MET A 50 19.84 -1.32 6.41
CA MET A 50 19.64 -2.24 7.54
C MET A 50 18.53 -3.24 7.27
N ILE A 51 17.41 -2.82 6.65
CA ILE A 51 16.34 -3.73 6.23
C ILE A 51 16.88 -4.80 5.27
N GLN A 52 17.75 -4.42 4.31
CA GLN A 52 18.28 -5.34 3.30
C GLN A 52 19.38 -6.27 3.88
N GLU A 53 20.16 -5.81 4.83
CA GLU A 53 21.25 -6.57 5.44
C GLU A 53 20.75 -7.67 6.39
N ASP A 54 19.60 -7.47 7.04
CA ASP A 54 19.03 -8.47 7.95
C ASP A 54 18.19 -9.51 7.18
N PRO A 55 18.58 -10.81 7.26
CA PRO A 55 17.88 -11.88 6.53
C PRO A 55 16.38 -12.01 6.85
N THR A 56 15.95 -11.56 8.03
CA THR A 56 14.55 -11.68 8.48
C THR A 56 13.66 -10.53 8.00
N THR A 57 14.25 -9.40 7.63
CA THR A 57 13.52 -8.19 7.21
C THR A 57 13.76 -7.82 5.74
N ARG A 58 14.75 -8.43 5.08
CA ARG A 58 15.10 -8.06 3.71
C ARG A 58 13.97 -8.34 2.72
N THR A 59 13.92 -7.51 1.69
CA THR A 59 12.98 -7.61 0.58
C THR A 59 13.44 -8.66 -0.45
N HIS A 60 12.48 -9.25 -1.16
CA HIS A 60 12.74 -10.27 -2.19
C HIS A 60 12.08 -9.85 -3.52
N GLU A 61 12.82 -9.96 -4.63
CA GLU A 61 12.34 -9.55 -5.94
C GLU A 61 11.14 -10.37 -6.41
N GLU A 62 11.24 -11.67 -6.32
CA GLU A 62 10.27 -12.61 -6.88
C GLU A 62 8.87 -12.50 -6.24
N ARG A 63 8.77 -12.00 -5.02
CA ARG A 63 7.52 -12.01 -4.24
C ARG A 63 6.97 -10.65 -3.94
N GLY A 64 7.84 -9.67 -3.78
CA GLY A 64 7.48 -8.36 -3.29
C GLY A 64 7.05 -7.40 -4.38
N VAL A 65 6.16 -6.50 -4.02
CA VAL A 65 5.74 -5.38 -4.84
C VAL A 65 6.13 -4.06 -4.20
N LEU A 66 6.32 -3.04 -5.02
CA LEU A 66 6.41 -1.66 -4.57
C LEU A 66 5.05 -1.00 -4.75
N VAL A 67 4.31 -0.85 -3.65
CA VAL A 67 3.01 -0.20 -3.65
C VAL A 67 3.21 1.30 -3.57
N ILE A 68 2.59 2.04 -4.47
CA ILE A 68 2.49 3.51 -4.44
C ILE A 68 1.07 3.90 -4.10
N ASP A 69 0.93 4.74 -3.11
CA ASP A 69 -0.39 5.27 -2.71
C ASP A 69 -0.24 6.62 -2.01
N GLU A 70 -1.34 7.33 -1.87
CA GLU A 70 -1.37 8.58 -1.12
C GLU A 70 -2.21 8.48 0.14
N THR A 71 -1.87 9.33 1.10
CA THR A 71 -2.67 9.50 2.30
C THR A 71 -2.77 10.97 2.67
N GLY A 72 -3.93 11.37 3.19
CA GLY A 72 -4.20 12.74 3.59
C GLY A 72 -4.47 12.85 5.08
N ASP A 73 -4.04 13.95 5.69
CA ASP A 73 -4.26 14.27 7.10
C ASP A 73 -4.80 15.67 7.25
N ARG A 74 -5.94 15.79 7.94
CA ARG A 74 -6.55 17.09 8.25
C ARG A 74 -5.61 17.92 9.12
N LYS A 75 -5.54 19.22 8.82
CA LYS A 75 -4.83 20.23 9.61
C LYS A 75 -5.71 21.45 9.78
N ASP A 76 -5.76 22.00 10.99
CA ASP A 76 -6.58 23.16 11.27
C ASP A 76 -5.87 24.48 10.90
N GLY A 77 -4.53 24.49 10.94
CA GLY A 77 -3.73 25.66 10.62
C GLY A 77 -3.49 25.85 9.12
N THR A 78 -3.18 27.06 8.71
CA THR A 78 -2.89 27.45 7.31
C THR A 78 -1.41 27.75 7.04
N HIS A 79 -0.57 27.82 8.07
CA HIS A 79 0.85 28.22 7.98
C HIS A 79 1.82 27.04 7.88
N THR A 80 1.32 25.81 8.01
CA THR A 80 2.14 24.62 7.84
C THR A 80 2.49 24.43 6.37
N ASP A 81 3.74 24.09 6.07
CA ASP A 81 4.14 23.78 4.70
C ASP A 81 3.27 22.66 4.13
N HIS A 82 3.03 22.69 2.82
CA HIS A 82 2.21 21.72 2.06
C HIS A 82 0.71 21.72 2.37
N VAL A 83 0.25 22.46 3.39
CA VAL A 83 -1.17 22.49 3.75
C VAL A 83 -2.00 23.20 2.68
N GLY A 84 -3.20 22.70 2.44
CA GLY A 84 -4.16 23.33 1.55
C GLY A 84 -5.49 22.59 1.48
N TYR A 85 -6.49 23.24 0.88
CA TYR A 85 -7.77 22.60 0.60
C TYR A 85 -7.61 21.61 -0.55
N GLN A 86 -7.76 20.33 -0.24
CA GLN A 86 -7.60 19.24 -1.19
C GLN A 86 -8.40 18.01 -0.74
N TYR A 87 -8.63 17.06 -1.64
CA TYR A 87 -9.29 15.82 -1.28
C TYR A 87 -8.41 15.00 -0.35
N LEU A 88 -8.95 14.63 0.78
CA LEU A 88 -8.31 13.78 1.79
C LEU A 88 -9.00 12.43 1.82
N GLY A 89 -8.36 11.41 1.24
CA GLY A 89 -8.92 10.05 1.16
C GLY A 89 -9.26 9.47 2.54
N SER A 90 -8.53 9.84 3.58
CA SER A 90 -8.77 9.39 4.97
C SER A 90 -10.13 9.81 5.55
N ILE A 91 -10.73 10.88 5.02
CA ILE A 91 -12.05 11.38 5.46
C ILE A 91 -13.06 11.48 4.31
N GLY A 92 -12.70 11.08 3.10
CA GLY A 92 -13.59 11.01 1.94
C GLY A 92 -14.11 12.35 1.41
N THR A 93 -13.47 13.48 1.77
CA THR A 93 -13.96 14.81 1.38
C THR A 93 -12.81 15.81 1.16
N ILE A 94 -13.15 16.97 0.57
CA ILE A 94 -12.22 18.09 0.43
C ILE A 94 -12.15 18.84 1.75
N ALA A 95 -10.96 18.92 2.34
CA ALA A 95 -10.71 19.66 3.56
C ALA A 95 -9.30 20.28 3.57
N ASN A 96 -9.05 21.16 4.53
CA ASN A 96 -7.73 21.70 4.78
C ASN A 96 -6.84 20.62 5.38
N GLY A 97 -5.73 20.31 4.73
CA GLY A 97 -4.85 19.24 5.18
C GLY A 97 -3.59 19.11 4.34
N ILE A 98 -2.81 18.11 4.67
CA ILE A 98 -1.59 17.72 3.95
C ILE A 98 -1.82 16.35 3.33
N VAL A 99 -1.46 16.21 2.06
CA VAL A 99 -1.42 14.91 1.37
C VAL A 99 0.04 14.53 1.16
N SER A 100 0.36 13.30 1.43
CA SER A 100 1.65 12.69 1.11
C SER A 100 1.48 11.51 0.18
N VAL A 101 2.44 11.32 -0.72
CA VAL A 101 2.59 10.11 -1.54
C VAL A 101 3.64 9.24 -0.88
N SER A 102 3.38 7.95 -0.78
CA SER A 102 4.27 7.00 -0.11
C SER A 102 4.59 5.82 -1.01
N SER A 103 5.76 5.25 -0.81
CA SER A 103 6.11 3.93 -1.33
C SER A 103 6.21 2.92 -0.19
N VAL A 104 5.57 1.77 -0.37
CA VAL A 104 5.57 0.66 0.59
C VAL A 104 5.98 -0.61 -0.13
N TRP A 105 6.98 -1.28 0.36
CA TRP A 105 7.29 -2.63 -0.12
C TRP A 105 6.47 -3.66 0.65
N ALA A 106 5.91 -4.67 -0.03
CA ALA A 106 5.12 -5.73 0.59
C ALA A 106 5.24 -7.04 -0.17
N ASP A 107 5.29 -8.18 0.52
CA ASP A 107 5.32 -9.53 -0.05
C ASP A 107 4.22 -10.47 0.48
N GLY A 108 3.30 -9.94 1.29
CA GLY A 108 2.21 -10.70 1.93
C GLY A 108 2.56 -11.21 3.33
N ARG A 109 3.85 -11.29 3.70
CA ARG A 109 4.34 -11.66 5.02
C ARG A 109 4.78 -10.44 5.82
N ILE A 110 5.55 -9.59 5.18
CA ILE A 110 6.17 -8.40 5.74
C ILE A 110 5.91 -7.21 4.81
N TYR A 111 5.86 -6.04 5.36
CA TYR A 111 5.71 -4.79 4.59
C TYR A 111 6.46 -3.65 5.27
N HIS A 112 7.10 -2.83 4.45
CA HIS A 112 7.94 -1.73 4.88
C HIS A 112 7.55 -0.44 4.17
N PRO A 113 7.07 0.59 4.87
CA PRO A 113 7.07 1.94 4.31
C PRO A 113 8.52 2.34 4.00
N LEU A 114 8.81 2.62 2.71
CA LEU A 114 10.17 2.91 2.28
C LEU A 114 10.47 4.40 2.27
N ASP A 115 9.55 5.20 1.73
CA ASP A 115 9.75 6.63 1.56
C ASP A 115 8.39 7.35 1.52
N VAL A 116 8.39 8.64 1.87
CA VAL A 116 7.22 9.50 1.88
C VAL A 116 7.56 10.91 1.43
N GLU A 117 6.80 11.46 0.48
CA GLU A 117 6.96 12.80 -0.06
C GLU A 117 5.68 13.62 0.09
N PRO A 118 5.73 14.86 0.60
CA PRO A 118 4.55 15.71 0.66
C PRO A 118 4.19 16.24 -0.73
N TYR A 119 2.89 16.29 -1.00
CA TYR A 119 2.35 17.00 -2.14
C TYR A 119 2.11 18.46 -1.78
N THR A 120 2.71 19.39 -2.52
CA THR A 120 2.49 20.84 -2.35
C THR A 120 1.45 21.33 -3.35
N PRO A 121 0.26 21.77 -2.91
CA PRO A 121 -0.71 22.35 -3.82
C PRO A 121 -0.17 23.56 -4.58
N ALA A 122 -0.49 23.69 -5.87
CA ALA A 122 -0.01 24.77 -6.72
C ALA A 122 -0.23 26.18 -6.13
N LYS A 123 -1.35 26.37 -5.42
CA LYS A 123 -1.68 27.65 -4.75
C LYS A 123 -0.70 28.06 -3.65
N ARG A 124 0.12 27.15 -3.17
CA ARG A 124 1.16 27.38 -2.15
C ARG A 124 2.48 27.85 -2.77
N LEU A 125 2.63 27.75 -4.07
CA LEU A 125 3.84 28.08 -4.79
C LEU A 125 3.71 29.45 -5.49
N LYS A 126 4.80 30.22 -5.54
CA LYS A 126 4.80 31.59 -6.06
C LYS A 126 4.33 31.67 -7.53
N LYS A 127 4.68 30.68 -8.35
CA LYS A 127 4.31 30.61 -9.77
C LYS A 127 3.21 29.57 -10.05
N GLY A 128 2.52 29.07 -9.01
CA GLY A 128 1.47 28.08 -9.15
C GLY A 128 1.97 26.79 -9.82
N ARG A 129 1.26 26.32 -10.84
CA ARG A 129 1.65 25.13 -11.62
C ARG A 129 2.91 25.32 -12.47
N SER A 130 3.29 26.56 -12.77
CA SER A 130 4.51 26.88 -13.51
C SER A 130 5.73 27.05 -12.61
N ASP A 131 5.59 26.87 -11.32
CA ASP A 131 6.71 26.90 -10.38
C ASP A 131 7.60 25.67 -10.56
N PRO A 132 8.94 25.85 -10.66
CA PRO A 132 9.86 24.72 -10.81
C PRO A 132 9.79 23.68 -9.68
N ALA A 133 9.31 24.08 -8.51
CA ALA A 133 9.10 23.19 -7.37
C ALA A 133 7.76 22.44 -7.41
N PHE A 134 6.86 22.79 -8.35
CA PHE A 134 5.59 22.08 -8.46
C PHE A 134 5.78 20.69 -9.03
N ARG A 135 5.24 19.71 -8.34
CA ARG A 135 5.16 18.29 -8.77
C ARG A 135 3.75 17.79 -8.60
N THR A 136 3.24 17.10 -9.60
CA THR A 136 1.98 16.34 -9.46
C THR A 136 2.20 15.08 -8.62
N LYS A 137 1.14 14.51 -8.06
CA LYS A 137 1.24 13.23 -7.31
C LYS A 137 1.87 12.11 -8.17
N PRO A 138 1.51 11.91 -9.46
CA PRO A 138 2.18 10.95 -10.31
C PRO A 138 3.68 11.22 -10.54
N GLN A 139 4.11 12.48 -10.60
CA GLN A 139 5.53 12.80 -10.68
C GLN A 139 6.26 12.45 -9.39
N ILE A 140 5.67 12.76 -8.24
CA ILE A 140 6.20 12.34 -6.93
C ILE A 140 6.30 10.81 -6.85
N ALA A 141 5.25 10.11 -7.27
CA ALA A 141 5.23 8.64 -7.31
C ALA A 141 6.38 8.08 -8.15
N ALA A 142 6.62 8.65 -9.34
CA ALA A 142 7.72 8.24 -10.21
C ALA A 142 9.11 8.48 -9.56
N GLU A 143 9.26 9.56 -8.78
CA GLU A 143 10.49 9.81 -8.02
C GLU A 143 10.66 8.78 -6.88
N LEU A 144 9.60 8.42 -6.16
CA LEU A 144 9.66 7.38 -5.12
C LEU A 144 10.07 6.02 -5.69
N VAL A 145 9.58 5.65 -6.88
CA VAL A 145 10.04 4.44 -7.57
C VAL A 145 11.53 4.50 -7.90
N LYS A 146 12.03 5.66 -8.36
CA LYS A 146 13.47 5.86 -8.62
C LYS A 146 14.29 5.76 -7.33
N HIS A 147 13.81 6.31 -6.22
CA HIS A 147 14.46 6.22 -4.91
C HIS A 147 14.56 4.77 -4.43
N ALA A 148 13.48 3.98 -4.53
CA ALA A 148 13.50 2.56 -4.17
C ALA A 148 14.54 1.79 -5.00
N ARG A 149 14.61 2.02 -6.31
CA ARG A 149 15.63 1.42 -7.18
C ARG A 149 17.05 1.86 -6.84
N ALA A 150 17.26 3.14 -6.57
CA ALA A 150 18.56 3.68 -6.17
C ALA A 150 19.03 3.11 -4.83
N ALA A 151 18.09 2.79 -3.94
CA ALA A 151 18.35 2.09 -2.68
C ALA A 151 18.51 0.57 -2.85
N SER A 152 18.51 0.06 -4.09
CA SER A 152 18.61 -1.38 -4.41
C SER A 152 17.52 -2.22 -3.74
N ILE A 153 16.31 -1.66 -3.58
CA ILE A 153 15.15 -2.41 -3.09
C ILE A 153 14.62 -3.27 -4.24
N PRO A 154 14.68 -4.59 -4.16
CA PRO A 154 14.13 -5.46 -5.19
C PRO A 154 12.61 -5.56 -5.07
N PHE A 155 11.93 -5.56 -6.20
CA PHE A 155 10.48 -5.78 -6.30
C PHE A 155 10.09 -6.33 -7.67
N ARG A 156 9.07 -7.18 -7.70
CA ARG A 156 8.56 -7.84 -8.90
C ARG A 156 7.80 -6.86 -9.80
N ALA A 157 7.04 -5.94 -9.20
CA ALA A 157 6.32 -4.90 -9.94
C ALA A 157 5.99 -3.70 -9.04
N VAL A 158 5.77 -2.54 -9.65
CA VAL A 158 5.10 -1.40 -9.03
C VAL A 158 3.60 -1.63 -9.08
N VAL A 159 2.92 -1.41 -7.98
CA VAL A 159 1.46 -1.56 -7.87
C VAL A 159 0.87 -0.23 -7.39
N ALA A 160 -0.16 0.26 -8.08
CA ALA A 160 -0.83 1.50 -7.69
C ALA A 160 -2.30 1.51 -8.15
N ASP A 161 -3.08 2.44 -7.60
CA ASP A 161 -4.49 2.60 -7.92
C ASP A 161 -4.74 3.34 -9.25
N CYS A 162 -5.99 3.60 -9.55
CA CYS A 162 -6.42 4.25 -10.80
C CYS A 162 -5.97 5.72 -10.94
N LEU A 163 -5.56 6.41 -9.86
CA LEU A 163 -4.96 7.73 -9.97
C LEU A 163 -3.66 7.69 -10.79
N TYR A 164 -2.91 6.61 -10.63
CA TYR A 164 -1.64 6.39 -11.31
C TYR A 164 -1.83 5.59 -12.60
N GLY A 165 -2.73 4.62 -12.62
CA GLY A 165 -2.99 3.77 -13.78
C GLY A 165 -3.64 4.50 -14.96
N GLU A 166 -4.39 5.58 -14.69
CA GLU A 166 -4.96 6.45 -15.72
C GLU A 166 -4.06 7.64 -16.10
N ASN A 167 -2.84 7.67 -15.59
CA ASN A 167 -1.90 8.74 -15.85
C ASN A 167 -0.82 8.33 -16.86
N ALA A 168 -0.98 8.77 -18.11
CA ALA A 168 -0.08 8.43 -19.21
C ALA A 168 1.38 8.85 -18.96
N ASP A 169 1.63 9.95 -18.23
CA ASP A 169 2.98 10.40 -17.91
C ASP A 169 3.64 9.45 -16.89
N PHE A 170 2.89 8.96 -15.90
CA PHE A 170 3.38 7.99 -14.95
C PHE A 170 3.70 6.67 -15.64
N GLU A 171 2.74 6.12 -16.39
CA GLU A 171 2.91 4.87 -17.14
C GLU A 171 4.08 4.99 -18.14
N GLY A 172 4.14 6.08 -18.91
CA GLY A 172 5.24 6.34 -19.85
C GLY A 172 6.60 6.47 -19.15
N THR A 173 6.64 6.97 -17.91
CA THR A 173 7.87 7.04 -17.12
C THR A 173 8.30 5.64 -16.66
N MET A 174 7.37 4.81 -16.20
CA MET A 174 7.65 3.42 -15.85
C MET A 174 8.16 2.61 -17.06
N PHE A 175 7.51 2.78 -18.19
CA PHE A 175 7.92 2.13 -19.44
C PHE A 175 9.35 2.52 -19.86
N LYS A 176 9.65 3.82 -19.92
CA LYS A 176 10.99 4.33 -20.27
C LYS A 176 12.07 3.87 -19.30
N ALA A 177 11.75 3.79 -18.02
CA ALA A 177 12.65 3.33 -16.97
C ALA A 177 12.79 1.81 -16.90
N LYS A 178 12.08 1.07 -17.75
CA LYS A 178 12.00 -0.40 -17.71
C LYS A 178 11.62 -0.88 -16.32
N VAL A 179 10.51 -0.38 -15.80
CA VAL A 179 9.92 -0.78 -14.51
C VAL A 179 8.68 -1.61 -14.79
N PRO A 180 8.60 -2.84 -14.28
CA PRO A 180 7.37 -3.63 -14.38
C PRO A 180 6.28 -3.06 -13.47
N TYR A 181 5.03 -3.11 -13.91
CA TYR A 181 3.91 -2.59 -13.15
C TYR A 181 2.62 -3.37 -13.31
N VAL A 182 1.74 -3.28 -12.30
CA VAL A 182 0.34 -3.67 -12.32
C VAL A 182 -0.47 -2.53 -11.71
N LEU A 183 -1.22 -1.80 -12.54
CA LEU A 183 -1.95 -0.61 -12.13
C LEU A 183 -3.45 -0.81 -12.33
N SER A 184 -4.28 -0.27 -11.43
CA SER A 184 -5.73 -0.31 -11.57
C SER A 184 -6.23 0.78 -12.52
N LEU A 185 -7.33 0.47 -13.20
CA LEU A 185 -8.11 1.40 -14.03
C LEU A 185 -9.53 1.52 -13.47
N ARG A 186 -10.19 2.65 -13.70
CA ARG A 186 -11.62 2.78 -13.41
C ARG A 186 -12.45 2.07 -14.45
N PRO A 187 -13.55 1.41 -14.05
CA PRO A 187 -14.38 0.62 -14.97
C PRO A 187 -14.87 1.43 -16.18
N HIS A 188 -15.39 2.64 -15.94
CA HIS A 188 -16.06 3.46 -16.96
C HIS A 188 -15.20 4.59 -17.51
N LYS A 189 -13.91 4.66 -17.18
CA LYS A 189 -13.02 5.74 -17.59
C LYS A 189 -11.82 5.22 -18.38
N GLY A 190 -11.36 6.06 -19.28
CA GLY A 190 -10.25 5.72 -20.15
C GLY A 190 -10.74 5.03 -21.43
N ARG A 191 -10.14 5.38 -22.53
CA ARG A 191 -10.33 4.74 -23.83
C ARG A 191 -8.96 4.31 -24.29
N TRP A 192 -8.76 3.01 -24.33
CA TRP A 192 -7.43 2.44 -24.52
C TRP A 192 -7.26 1.74 -25.86
N ALA A 193 -8.33 1.54 -26.62
CA ALA A 193 -8.23 0.97 -27.95
C ALA A 193 -8.00 2.08 -28.99
N GLU A 194 -7.08 1.85 -29.89
CA GLU A 194 -6.97 2.60 -31.14
C GLU A 194 -8.07 2.06 -32.08
N GLU A 195 -8.79 2.95 -32.76
CA GLU A 195 -9.82 2.73 -33.78
C GLU A 195 -11.27 2.80 -33.31
N GLU A 196 -12.22 2.58 -34.24
CA GLU A 196 -13.67 2.66 -34.08
C GLU A 196 -14.25 1.83 -32.91
N ALA A 197 -13.44 0.96 -32.31
CA ALA A 197 -13.82 0.09 -31.20
C ALA A 197 -13.30 0.60 -29.84
N ALA A 198 -13.05 1.90 -29.66
CA ALA A 198 -12.63 2.44 -28.37
C ALA A 198 -13.70 2.14 -27.30
N HIS A 199 -13.28 1.53 -26.20
CA HIS A 199 -14.15 1.09 -25.12
C HIS A 199 -13.48 1.31 -23.76
N THR A 200 -14.30 1.28 -22.71
CA THR A 200 -13.84 1.32 -21.33
C THR A 200 -13.32 -0.07 -20.91
N PRO A 201 -12.57 -0.16 -19.79
CA PRO A 201 -12.15 -1.45 -19.27
C PRO A 201 -13.29 -2.43 -19.00
N GLU A 202 -14.43 -1.95 -18.52
CA GLU A 202 -15.63 -2.75 -18.26
C GLU A 202 -16.27 -3.23 -19.56
N GLU A 203 -16.53 -2.33 -20.51
CA GLU A 203 -17.05 -2.71 -21.83
C GLU A 203 -16.16 -3.73 -22.55
N ALA A 204 -14.84 -3.62 -22.37
CA ALA A 204 -13.89 -4.57 -22.92
C ALA A 204 -14.03 -5.97 -22.28
N ALA A 205 -14.26 -6.04 -20.98
CA ALA A 205 -14.51 -7.29 -20.28
C ALA A 205 -15.87 -7.90 -20.62
N GLU A 206 -16.93 -7.09 -20.70
CA GLU A 206 -18.29 -7.51 -21.07
C GLU A 206 -18.34 -8.14 -22.48
N ARG A 207 -17.60 -7.59 -23.44
CA ARG A 207 -17.51 -8.12 -24.81
C ARG A 207 -16.94 -9.54 -24.89
N MET A 208 -16.14 -9.95 -23.89
CA MET A 208 -15.57 -11.29 -23.82
C MET A 208 -16.60 -12.35 -23.44
N GLY A 209 -17.72 -11.93 -22.87
CA GLY A 209 -18.85 -12.76 -22.47
C GLY A 209 -18.53 -13.68 -21.30
N TRP A 210 -19.59 -14.11 -20.66
CA TRP A 210 -19.62 -15.13 -19.63
C TRP A 210 -20.86 -15.99 -19.86
N ASN A 211 -20.71 -17.31 -19.97
CA ASN A 211 -21.84 -18.21 -20.17
C ASN A 211 -22.25 -18.87 -18.84
N SER A 212 -21.34 -19.62 -18.23
CA SER A 212 -21.53 -20.31 -16.94
C SER A 212 -20.21 -20.69 -16.31
N GLU A 213 -20.23 -21.26 -15.11
CA GLU A 213 -19.05 -21.84 -14.48
C GLU A 213 -18.47 -23.03 -15.24
N GLU A 214 -19.34 -23.80 -15.96
CA GLU A 214 -18.94 -24.94 -16.79
C GLU A 214 -18.42 -24.50 -18.17
N ASP A 215 -18.88 -23.36 -18.65
CA ASP A 215 -18.43 -22.74 -19.91
C ASP A 215 -18.08 -21.27 -19.66
N PRO A 216 -16.93 -20.98 -19.01
CA PRO A 216 -16.57 -19.64 -18.61
C PRO A 216 -16.03 -18.75 -19.75
N GLY A 217 -16.00 -19.26 -20.99
CA GLY A 217 -15.42 -18.54 -22.11
C GLY A 217 -13.93 -18.28 -21.91
N GLY A 218 -13.54 -16.99 -21.92
CA GLY A 218 -12.14 -16.60 -21.68
C GLY A 218 -11.73 -16.46 -20.21
N TRP A 219 -12.69 -16.52 -19.28
CA TRP A 219 -12.44 -16.38 -17.86
C TRP A 219 -11.78 -17.63 -17.26
N LYS A 220 -10.83 -17.43 -16.35
CA LYS A 220 -10.12 -18.50 -15.65
C LYS A 220 -10.33 -18.39 -14.15
N PRO A 221 -10.59 -19.51 -13.45
CA PRO A 221 -10.73 -19.48 -12.00
C PRO A 221 -9.39 -19.17 -11.32
N ILE A 222 -9.42 -18.27 -10.35
CA ILE A 222 -8.28 -17.86 -9.53
C ILE A 222 -8.67 -18.03 -8.07
N VAL A 223 -7.75 -18.59 -7.27
CA VAL A 223 -7.91 -18.64 -5.82
C VAL A 223 -7.08 -17.53 -5.19
N ARG A 224 -7.75 -16.61 -4.51
CA ARG A 224 -7.10 -15.59 -3.69
C ARG A 224 -6.99 -16.08 -2.25
N THR A 225 -5.79 -15.98 -1.69
CA THR A 225 -5.55 -16.24 -0.26
C THR A 225 -5.34 -14.91 0.44
N PHE A 226 -6.11 -14.67 1.50
CA PHE A 226 -6.03 -13.48 2.32
C PHE A 226 -5.06 -13.68 3.49
N LYS A 227 -4.67 -12.58 4.16
CA LYS A 227 -3.68 -12.62 5.25
C LYS A 227 -4.09 -13.45 6.45
N ASP A 228 -5.37 -13.64 6.68
CA ASP A 228 -5.95 -14.49 7.73
C ASP A 228 -6.03 -15.98 7.34
N GLY A 229 -5.53 -16.30 6.12
CA GLY A 229 -5.54 -17.65 5.57
C GLY A 229 -6.85 -18.05 4.90
N HIS A 230 -7.88 -17.20 4.94
CA HIS A 230 -9.12 -17.50 4.24
C HIS A 230 -8.91 -17.41 2.72
N ARG A 231 -9.65 -18.23 1.96
CA ARG A 231 -9.52 -18.36 0.51
C ARG A 231 -10.84 -18.06 -0.17
N GLU A 232 -10.79 -17.26 -1.23
CA GLU A 232 -11.94 -16.94 -2.08
C GLU A 232 -11.68 -17.35 -3.52
N GLY A 233 -12.72 -17.87 -4.18
CA GLY A 233 -12.74 -18.10 -5.61
C GLY A 233 -13.04 -16.80 -6.35
N TRP A 234 -12.17 -16.44 -7.27
CA TRP A 234 -12.32 -15.29 -8.17
C TRP A 234 -12.14 -15.76 -9.60
N TRP A 235 -12.50 -14.92 -10.55
CA TRP A 235 -12.31 -15.14 -11.99
C TRP A 235 -11.42 -14.04 -12.56
N ALA A 236 -10.52 -14.40 -13.45
CA ALA A 236 -9.68 -13.45 -14.15
C ALA A 236 -9.72 -13.69 -15.65
N LEU A 237 -9.70 -12.61 -16.42
CA LEU A 237 -9.78 -12.60 -17.86
C LEU A 237 -8.64 -11.79 -18.45
N GLU A 238 -7.94 -12.36 -19.41
CA GLU A 238 -7.00 -11.62 -20.27
C GLU A 238 -7.77 -10.99 -21.44
N VAL A 239 -8.09 -9.70 -21.33
CA VAL A 239 -8.91 -9.00 -22.35
C VAL A 239 -8.15 -8.77 -23.64
N THR A 240 -6.84 -8.56 -23.57
CA THR A 240 -6.00 -8.24 -24.73
C THR A 240 -5.80 -9.40 -25.72
N THR A 241 -6.23 -10.62 -25.40
CA THR A 241 -6.15 -11.75 -26.32
C THR A 241 -7.05 -11.64 -27.54
N LEU A 242 -8.21 -10.99 -27.39
CA LEU A 242 -9.23 -10.87 -28.43
C LEU A 242 -9.51 -9.43 -28.85
N ILE A 243 -9.09 -8.45 -28.04
CA ILE A 243 -9.29 -7.02 -28.28
C ILE A 243 -7.95 -6.32 -28.17
N ASN A 244 -7.63 -5.49 -29.15
CA ASN A 244 -6.46 -4.61 -29.06
C ASN A 244 -6.68 -3.58 -27.95
N TYR A 245 -5.81 -3.59 -26.95
CA TYR A 245 -5.90 -2.69 -25.82
C TYR A 245 -4.59 -1.92 -25.62
N GLY A 246 -4.70 -0.62 -25.44
CA GLY A 246 -3.55 0.28 -25.25
C GLY A 246 -2.85 0.70 -26.55
N PRO A 247 -2.11 1.81 -26.50
CA PRO A 247 -1.33 2.27 -27.64
C PRO A 247 -0.25 1.23 -27.98
N LYS A 248 -0.27 0.70 -29.19
CA LYS A 248 0.72 -0.28 -29.70
C LYS A 248 0.66 -1.69 -29.13
N GLN A 249 -0.41 -2.09 -28.46
CA GLN A 249 -0.58 -3.46 -27.89
C GLN A 249 0.60 -3.88 -26.98
N THR A 250 1.25 -2.94 -26.32
CA THR A 250 2.41 -3.21 -25.45
C THR A 250 2.03 -3.46 -24.00
N VAL A 251 0.76 -3.28 -23.67
CA VAL A 251 0.20 -3.50 -22.33
C VAL A 251 -0.95 -4.49 -22.38
N ARG A 252 -1.17 -5.15 -21.26
CA ARG A 252 -2.26 -6.13 -21.08
C ARG A 252 -3.34 -5.50 -20.23
N LEU A 253 -4.59 -5.70 -20.60
CA LEU A 253 -5.75 -5.47 -19.74
C LEU A 253 -6.20 -6.81 -19.15
N VAL A 254 -6.27 -6.86 -17.84
CA VAL A 254 -6.75 -8.02 -17.09
C VAL A 254 -7.96 -7.58 -16.28
N ALA A 255 -9.12 -8.19 -16.55
CA ALA A 255 -10.32 -8.04 -15.74
C ALA A 255 -10.36 -9.15 -14.69
N VAL A 256 -10.74 -8.81 -13.47
CA VAL A 256 -10.82 -9.74 -12.34
C VAL A 256 -12.12 -9.50 -11.60
N SER A 257 -12.90 -10.54 -11.31
CA SER A 257 -14.18 -10.39 -10.61
C SER A 257 -14.54 -11.62 -9.78
N THR A 258 -15.32 -11.44 -8.74
CA THR A 258 -15.99 -12.54 -8.03
C THR A 258 -17.18 -13.09 -8.78
N ASP A 259 -17.77 -12.27 -9.66
CA ASP A 259 -18.89 -12.63 -10.52
C ASP A 259 -18.72 -11.99 -11.91
N PRO A 260 -18.24 -12.76 -12.91
CA PRO A 260 -18.06 -12.26 -14.26
C PRO A 260 -19.36 -11.83 -14.99
N GLN A 261 -20.53 -12.30 -14.53
CA GLN A 261 -21.80 -11.97 -15.15
C GLN A 261 -22.23 -10.55 -14.81
N THR A 262 -22.04 -10.13 -13.57
CA THR A 262 -22.55 -8.84 -13.07
C THR A 262 -21.46 -7.79 -12.85
N LEU A 263 -20.20 -8.20 -12.84
CA LEU A 263 -19.02 -7.34 -12.62
C LEU A 263 -19.20 -6.37 -11.44
N PRO A 264 -19.49 -6.86 -10.22
CA PRO A 264 -19.85 -5.99 -9.10
C PRO A 264 -18.73 -5.02 -8.74
N ALA A 265 -19.05 -3.74 -8.61
CA ALA A 265 -18.08 -2.64 -8.45
C ALA A 265 -17.11 -2.82 -7.26
N ASN A 266 -17.55 -3.47 -6.17
CA ASN A 266 -16.72 -3.66 -4.97
C ASN A 266 -15.81 -4.88 -5.04
N SER A 267 -16.00 -5.76 -6.00
CA SER A 267 -15.24 -7.01 -6.16
C SER A 267 -14.86 -7.29 -7.61
N SER A 268 -14.74 -6.24 -8.41
CA SER A 268 -14.17 -6.30 -9.76
C SER A 268 -13.01 -5.33 -9.90
N TRP A 269 -11.94 -5.78 -10.53
CA TRP A 269 -10.75 -4.99 -10.83
C TRP A 269 -10.47 -5.00 -12.31
N TYR A 270 -9.99 -3.87 -12.81
CA TYR A 270 -9.50 -3.71 -14.17
C TYR A 270 -8.06 -3.27 -14.08
N LEU A 271 -7.14 -4.13 -14.50
CA LEU A 271 -5.72 -3.98 -14.29
C LEU A 271 -4.99 -3.82 -15.61
N VAL A 272 -4.12 -2.82 -15.69
CA VAL A 272 -3.18 -2.67 -16.80
C VAL A 272 -1.77 -3.09 -16.35
N THR A 273 -1.07 -3.87 -17.17
CA THR A 273 0.28 -4.34 -16.87
C THR A 273 1.15 -4.42 -18.12
N ASN A 274 2.45 -4.15 -17.96
CA ASN A 274 3.48 -4.38 -18.98
C ASN A 274 4.23 -5.71 -18.80
N LEU A 275 3.84 -6.51 -17.82
CA LEU A 275 4.36 -7.89 -17.67
C LEU A 275 3.84 -8.75 -18.80
N PRO A 276 4.69 -9.50 -19.53
CA PRO A 276 4.26 -10.33 -20.64
C PRO A 276 3.47 -11.55 -20.15
N ALA A 277 2.49 -11.99 -20.93
CA ALA A 277 1.78 -13.23 -20.66
C ALA A 277 2.61 -14.44 -21.16
N PRO A 278 2.56 -15.57 -20.45
CA PRO A 278 3.25 -16.79 -20.88
C PRO A 278 2.80 -17.24 -22.27
N GLY A 279 3.78 -17.52 -23.13
CA GLY A 279 3.53 -18.02 -24.48
C GLY A 279 3.12 -16.99 -25.53
N TYR A 280 3.01 -15.71 -25.17
CA TYR A 280 2.70 -14.64 -26.12
C TYR A 280 3.94 -14.15 -26.86
N ALA A 281 3.75 -13.66 -28.09
CA ALA A 281 4.85 -13.15 -28.91
C ALA A 281 5.60 -11.99 -28.23
N GLN A 282 4.90 -11.17 -27.49
CA GLN A 282 5.45 -10.04 -26.72
C GLN A 282 6.43 -10.48 -25.63
N ALA A 283 6.30 -11.72 -25.12
CA ALA A 283 7.19 -12.24 -24.09
C ALA A 283 8.63 -12.37 -24.60
N LYS A 284 8.82 -12.73 -25.87
CA LYS A 284 10.16 -12.95 -26.47
C LYS A 284 11.03 -11.68 -26.53
N GLY A 285 10.43 -10.50 -26.51
CA GLY A 285 11.14 -9.21 -26.57
C GLY A 285 11.05 -8.38 -25.29
N SER A 286 10.35 -8.87 -24.28
CA SER A 286 10.18 -8.18 -23.01
C SER A 286 11.45 -8.26 -22.16
N PRO A 287 11.85 -7.18 -21.48
CA PRO A 287 12.90 -7.25 -20.47
C PRO A 287 12.41 -7.83 -19.13
N PHE A 288 11.12 -8.19 -19.03
CA PHE A 288 10.49 -8.67 -17.81
C PHE A 288 10.16 -10.15 -17.91
N GLU A 289 10.22 -10.84 -16.80
CA GLU A 289 9.71 -12.20 -16.68
C GLU A 289 8.22 -12.26 -16.95
N GLU A 290 7.77 -13.37 -17.50
CA GLU A 290 6.37 -13.63 -17.76
C GLU A 290 5.56 -13.66 -16.45
N ALA A 291 4.30 -13.23 -16.52
CA ALA A 291 3.33 -13.31 -15.44
C ALA A 291 2.01 -13.82 -15.97
N ASP A 292 1.52 -14.93 -15.44
CA ASP A 292 0.19 -15.43 -15.73
C ASP A 292 -0.90 -14.60 -15.02
N LEU A 293 -2.16 -14.94 -15.23
CA LEU A 293 -3.28 -14.22 -14.61
C LEU A 293 -3.24 -14.32 -13.08
N ALA A 294 -2.88 -15.47 -12.53
CA ALA A 294 -2.82 -15.69 -11.10
C ALA A 294 -1.75 -14.79 -10.45
N GLU A 295 -0.58 -14.68 -11.10
CA GLU A 295 0.50 -13.81 -10.67
C GLU A 295 0.09 -12.32 -10.73
N VAL A 296 -0.53 -11.87 -11.82
CA VAL A 296 -1.01 -10.47 -11.93
C VAL A 296 -2.01 -10.15 -10.81
N VAL A 297 -2.95 -11.05 -10.55
CA VAL A 297 -3.96 -10.89 -9.48
C VAL A 297 -3.29 -10.91 -8.10
N ARG A 298 -2.33 -11.79 -7.87
CA ARG A 298 -1.55 -11.85 -6.64
C ARG A 298 -0.81 -10.56 -6.38
N LEU A 299 -0.07 -10.06 -7.37
CA LEU A 299 0.71 -8.82 -7.27
C LEU A 299 -0.19 -7.63 -6.91
N TYR A 300 -1.31 -7.45 -7.62
CA TYR A 300 -2.23 -6.37 -7.29
C TYR A 300 -2.88 -6.54 -5.92
N GLY A 301 -3.20 -7.76 -5.53
CA GLY A 301 -3.76 -8.09 -4.22
C GLY A 301 -2.89 -7.63 -3.05
N LEU A 302 -1.56 -7.54 -3.23
CA LEU A 302 -0.64 -7.03 -2.22
C LEU A 302 -0.79 -5.51 -1.96
N ARG A 303 -1.52 -4.78 -2.82
CA ARG A 303 -1.77 -3.35 -2.58
C ARG A 303 -2.46 -3.08 -1.24
N GLN A 304 -3.30 -3.97 -0.76
CA GLN A 304 -3.98 -3.82 0.54
C GLN A 304 -3.03 -3.56 1.72
N TRP A 305 -1.75 -3.97 1.62
CA TRP A 305 -0.78 -3.78 2.70
C TRP A 305 -0.39 -2.31 2.93
N VAL A 306 -0.58 -1.43 1.92
CA VAL A 306 -0.38 0.01 2.11
C VAL A 306 -1.40 0.59 3.08
N GLU A 307 -2.66 0.14 3.00
CA GLU A 307 -3.72 0.59 3.91
C GLU A 307 -3.46 0.12 5.34
N GLN A 308 -2.99 -1.11 5.50
CA GLN A 308 -2.57 -1.62 6.80
C GLN A 308 -1.37 -0.85 7.35
N SER A 309 -0.40 -0.52 6.50
CA SER A 309 0.74 0.32 6.84
C SER A 309 0.27 1.69 7.34
N PHE A 310 -0.60 2.38 6.58
CA PHE A 310 -1.14 3.68 6.99
C PHE A 310 -1.91 3.61 8.31
N ARG A 311 -2.70 2.57 8.54
CA ARG A 311 -3.41 2.38 9.79
C ARG A 311 -2.44 2.31 10.98
N GLN A 312 -1.35 1.58 10.85
CA GLN A 312 -0.36 1.43 11.91
C GLN A 312 0.50 2.67 12.11
N ILE A 313 1.05 3.27 11.05
CA ILE A 313 1.88 4.47 11.21
C ILE A 313 1.10 5.67 11.74
N LYS A 314 -0.18 5.80 11.39
CA LYS A 314 -1.05 6.88 11.89
C LYS A 314 -1.60 6.58 13.27
N GLY A 315 -2.16 5.39 13.48
CA GLY A 315 -2.83 5.03 14.73
C GLY A 315 -1.87 4.77 15.88
N GLU A 316 -0.74 4.09 15.60
CA GLU A 316 0.17 3.65 16.65
C GLU A 316 1.43 4.51 16.77
N LEU A 317 1.97 5.01 15.66
CA LEU A 317 3.26 5.69 15.64
C LEU A 317 3.19 7.20 15.46
N GLY A 318 1.98 7.77 15.28
CA GLY A 318 1.77 9.22 15.29
C GLY A 318 2.22 9.94 14.02
N PHE A 319 2.16 9.29 12.85
CA PHE A 319 2.52 9.89 11.57
C PHE A 319 1.82 11.22 11.29
N SER A 320 0.57 11.35 11.70
CA SER A 320 -0.27 12.55 11.53
C SER A 320 -0.18 13.53 12.70
N ASP A 321 0.49 13.19 13.80
CA ASP A 321 0.44 13.90 15.07
C ASP A 321 1.44 15.05 15.19
N PHE A 322 2.23 15.29 14.14
CA PHE A 322 3.21 16.37 14.17
C PHE A 322 2.56 17.75 14.28
N GLN A 323 3.20 18.61 15.08
CA GLN A 323 2.82 20.02 15.26
C GLN A 323 3.86 20.98 14.67
N VAL A 324 4.97 20.44 14.16
CA VAL A 324 5.98 21.22 13.42
C VAL A 324 5.41 21.74 12.10
N ARG A 325 5.95 22.86 11.61
CA ARG A 325 5.35 23.59 10.47
C ARG A 325 6.21 23.59 9.21
N SER A 326 7.53 23.51 9.35
CA SER A 326 8.43 23.57 8.20
C SER A 326 8.54 22.21 7.49
N ASP A 327 8.71 22.21 6.16
CA ASP A 327 8.96 21.01 5.34
C ASP A 327 10.06 20.12 5.95
N ARG A 328 11.17 20.73 6.34
CA ARG A 328 12.29 20.02 6.96
C ARG A 328 11.87 19.24 8.21
N ALA A 329 11.13 19.89 9.11
CA ALA A 329 10.74 19.26 10.37
C ALA A 329 9.63 18.20 10.18
N ILE A 330 8.73 18.40 9.21
CA ILE A 330 7.71 17.41 8.82
C ILE A 330 8.38 16.13 8.30
N ARG A 331 9.31 16.26 7.35
CA ARG A 331 10.07 15.12 6.80
C ARG A 331 10.83 14.36 7.87
N ARG A 332 11.46 15.07 8.79
CA ARG A 332 12.18 14.49 9.91
C ARG A 332 11.25 13.73 10.86
N HIS A 333 10.07 14.27 11.15
CA HIS A 333 9.07 13.56 11.93
C HIS A 333 8.64 12.26 11.25
N TRP A 334 8.31 12.31 9.96
CA TRP A 334 7.95 11.12 9.21
C TRP A 334 9.06 10.08 9.19
N GLU A 335 10.31 10.52 8.99
CA GLU A 335 11.45 9.59 9.02
C GLU A 335 11.60 8.88 10.38
N MET A 336 11.38 9.58 11.50
CA MET A 336 11.38 8.94 12.81
C MET A 336 10.27 7.88 12.94
N VAL A 337 9.09 8.16 12.39
CA VAL A 337 7.99 7.19 12.33
C VAL A 337 8.37 5.97 11.50
N LEU A 338 9.00 6.16 10.34
CA LEU A 338 9.45 5.05 9.49
C LEU A 338 10.55 4.23 10.17
N CYS A 339 11.47 4.86 10.89
CA CYS A 339 12.47 4.18 11.70
C CYS A 339 11.84 3.34 12.82
N ALA A 340 10.87 3.89 13.53
CA ALA A 340 10.14 3.18 14.58
C ALA A 340 9.38 1.98 14.00
N PHE A 341 8.75 2.14 12.84
CA PHE A 341 8.06 1.05 12.15
C PHE A 341 9.02 -0.10 11.77
N SER A 342 10.17 0.23 11.20
CA SER A 342 11.19 -0.76 10.84
C SER A 342 11.76 -1.47 12.06
N PHE A 343 11.96 -0.74 13.16
CA PHE A 343 12.36 -1.33 14.44
C PHE A 343 11.31 -2.31 14.98
N CYS A 344 10.04 -1.99 14.89
CA CYS A 344 8.97 -2.91 15.29
C CYS A 344 9.00 -4.23 14.50
N TRP A 345 9.20 -4.16 13.17
CA TRP A 345 9.39 -5.36 12.36
C TRP A 345 10.62 -6.15 12.77
N TRP A 346 11.76 -5.48 12.91
CA TRP A 346 13.01 -6.12 13.33
C TRP A 346 12.87 -6.83 14.68
N ALA A 347 12.22 -6.20 15.67
CA ALA A 347 11.96 -6.81 16.96
C ALA A 347 11.03 -8.04 16.83
N TYR A 348 9.93 -7.89 16.09
CA TYR A 348 8.95 -8.94 15.90
C TYR A 348 9.52 -10.18 15.19
N THR A 349 10.30 -9.98 14.13
CA THR A 349 10.89 -11.10 13.38
C THR A 349 11.93 -11.88 14.20
N ARG A 350 12.61 -11.24 15.13
CA ARG A 350 13.56 -11.88 16.04
C ARG A 350 12.90 -12.76 17.08
N GLU A 351 11.70 -12.40 17.51
CA GLU A 351 10.93 -13.21 18.47
C GLU A 351 10.17 -14.35 17.77
N HIS A 352 9.91 -14.21 16.46
CA HIS A 352 9.16 -15.17 15.67
C HIS A 352 9.92 -15.63 14.42
N PRO A 353 11.18 -16.08 14.52
CA PRO A 353 12.00 -16.34 13.34
C PRO A 353 11.43 -17.40 12.41
N THR A 354 10.71 -18.39 12.94
CA THR A 354 10.11 -19.48 12.16
C THR A 354 8.98 -19.03 11.22
N MET A 355 8.36 -17.89 11.48
CA MET A 355 7.31 -17.33 10.61
C MET A 355 7.89 -16.70 9.33
N PHE A 356 9.18 -16.43 9.29
CA PHE A 356 9.87 -15.72 8.20
C PHE A 356 10.91 -16.58 7.48
N ILE A 357 11.08 -17.84 7.90
CA ILE A 357 11.84 -18.83 7.13
C ILE A 357 10.97 -19.23 5.95
N ASP A 358 11.53 -19.13 4.75
CA ASP A 358 10.83 -19.49 3.52
C ASP A 358 10.23 -20.89 3.60
N PRO A 359 8.91 -21.06 3.44
CA PRO A 359 8.40 -22.35 3.04
C PRO A 359 8.96 -22.65 1.66
N ALA A 360 9.51 -23.84 1.48
CA ALA A 360 9.97 -24.31 0.18
C ALA A 360 8.88 -24.05 -0.88
N PRO A 361 9.25 -23.77 -2.15
CA PRO A 361 8.28 -23.43 -3.18
C PRO A 361 7.23 -24.54 -3.27
N GLN A 362 5.99 -24.23 -2.87
CA GLN A 362 4.88 -25.15 -3.03
C GLN A 362 4.46 -25.16 -4.49
N THR A 363 5.11 -26.02 -5.27
CA THR A 363 4.57 -26.50 -6.54
C THR A 363 3.41 -27.44 -6.21
N GLN A 364 2.19 -26.95 -6.20
CA GLN A 364 1.00 -27.79 -6.17
C GLN A 364 0.16 -27.55 -7.42
N PRO A 365 -0.23 -28.61 -8.13
CA PRO A 365 -1.19 -28.53 -9.21
C PRO A 365 -2.58 -28.30 -8.64
N VAL A 366 -3.20 -27.17 -9.02
CA VAL A 366 -4.46 -26.65 -8.47
C VAL A 366 -5.72 -27.33 -9.07
N ALA A 367 -5.61 -28.41 -9.85
CA ALA A 367 -6.70 -28.85 -10.71
C ALA A 367 -7.66 -29.92 -10.14
N GLU A 368 -7.41 -30.56 -8.97
CA GLU A 368 -8.23 -31.71 -8.58
C GLU A 368 -9.10 -31.59 -7.32
N GLU A 369 -8.90 -30.61 -6.44
CA GLU A 369 -9.66 -30.59 -5.16
C GLU A 369 -10.96 -29.76 -5.16
N ALA A 370 -11.24 -28.97 -6.16
CA ALA A 370 -12.48 -28.18 -6.21
C ALA A 370 -13.74 -29.00 -6.55
N GLY A 371 -13.57 -30.23 -7.07
CA GLY A 371 -14.68 -31.07 -7.53
C GLY A 371 -15.36 -31.94 -6.46
N GLU A 372 -14.68 -32.24 -5.38
CA GLU A 372 -15.16 -33.32 -4.47
C GLU A 372 -15.96 -32.85 -3.26
N LYS A 373 -15.87 -31.61 -2.84
CA LYS A 373 -16.58 -31.11 -1.65
C LYS A 373 -17.99 -30.57 -1.88
N ARG A 374 -18.47 -30.44 -3.14
CA ARG A 374 -19.81 -29.95 -3.44
C ARG A 374 -20.90 -31.01 -3.65
N ARG A 375 -20.60 -32.31 -3.58
CA ARG A 375 -21.60 -33.41 -3.74
C ARG A 375 -22.38 -33.76 -2.47
N GLY A 376 -22.12 -33.15 -1.33
CA GLY A 376 -22.69 -33.54 -0.02
C GLY A 376 -23.86 -32.70 0.51
N LEU A 377 -24.29 -31.62 -0.15
CA LEU A 377 -25.34 -30.76 0.41
C LEU A 377 -26.49 -30.48 -0.58
N ARG A 378 -27.25 -31.52 -0.91
CA ARG A 378 -28.62 -31.38 -1.41
C ARG A 378 -29.51 -32.39 -0.74
N ARG A 379 -30.24 -31.97 0.31
CA ARG A 379 -31.63 -32.35 0.62
C ARG A 379 -32.09 -31.68 1.92
N GLY A 380 -33.24 -31.01 1.83
CA GLY A 380 -34.11 -30.72 2.99
C GLY A 380 -34.45 -29.26 3.18
N THR A 381 -35.50 -28.84 2.52
CA THR A 381 -36.82 -28.33 2.95
C THR A 381 -36.92 -26.87 3.40
N THR A 382 -37.63 -26.12 2.59
CA THR A 382 -38.73 -25.14 2.84
C THR A 382 -38.83 -24.49 4.23
N GLY A 383 -38.91 -23.14 4.23
CA GLY A 383 -39.58 -22.43 5.31
C GLY A 383 -39.10 -21.00 5.53
N GLU A 384 -39.90 -20.06 5.03
CA GLU A 384 -40.25 -18.74 5.58
C GLU A 384 -39.20 -17.61 5.74
N SER A 385 -39.61 -16.56 5.13
CA SER A 385 -39.15 -15.17 5.23
C SER A 385 -39.18 -14.61 6.64
N SER A 386 -38.13 -13.87 7.01
CA SER A 386 -38.32 -12.61 7.74
C SER A 386 -37.04 -11.75 7.67
N SER A 387 -37.25 -10.55 7.21
CA SER A 387 -36.33 -9.42 7.23
C SER A 387 -36.00 -9.02 8.67
N VAL A 388 -34.73 -9.01 9.04
CA VAL A 388 -34.23 -8.16 10.13
C VAL A 388 -32.86 -7.63 9.74
N LEU A 389 -32.81 -6.33 9.50
CA LEU A 389 -31.61 -5.53 9.58
C LEU A 389 -31.03 -5.62 11.00
N ALA A 390 -29.93 -6.32 11.16
CA ALA A 390 -29.15 -6.23 12.38
C ALA A 390 -27.73 -5.84 11.97
N GLY A 391 -27.36 -4.61 12.33
CA GLY A 391 -25.98 -4.16 12.33
C GLY A 391 -25.18 -5.03 13.28
N GLY A 392 -24.45 -5.99 12.72
CA GLY A 392 -23.47 -6.78 13.43
C GLY A 392 -22.14 -6.03 13.44
N THR A 393 -21.83 -5.37 14.54
CA THR A 393 -20.45 -5.04 14.89
C THR A 393 -19.71 -6.38 15.03
N ALA A 394 -19.04 -6.79 13.97
CA ALA A 394 -18.07 -7.88 14.04
C ALA A 394 -16.93 -7.37 14.95
N ALA A 395 -16.89 -7.92 16.17
CA ALA A 395 -15.75 -7.80 17.04
C ALA A 395 -14.53 -8.37 16.28
N SER A 396 -13.71 -7.47 15.75
CA SER A 396 -12.42 -7.81 15.19
C SER A 396 -11.53 -8.27 16.35
N ALA A 397 -11.45 -9.58 16.58
CA ALA A 397 -10.28 -10.17 17.20
C ALA A 397 -9.13 -9.98 16.20
N GLY A 398 -8.66 -8.74 16.07
CA GLY A 398 -7.52 -8.42 15.24
C GLY A 398 -6.31 -9.04 15.88
N LEU A 399 -5.66 -9.95 15.18
CA LEU A 399 -4.24 -10.21 15.36
C LEU A 399 -3.56 -8.84 15.30
N ALA A 400 -3.08 -8.38 16.45
CA ALA A 400 -2.34 -7.13 16.53
C ALA A 400 -1.19 -7.26 15.53
N GLY A 401 -1.11 -6.35 14.55
CA GLY A 401 0.00 -6.35 13.59
C GLY A 401 1.33 -6.15 14.34
N PRO A 402 2.48 -6.36 13.68
CA PRO A 402 3.79 -6.34 14.32
C PRO A 402 4.07 -5.06 15.12
N VAL A 403 3.52 -3.94 14.68
CA VAL A 403 3.65 -2.67 15.40
C VAL A 403 2.89 -2.70 16.74
N GLY A 404 1.67 -3.24 16.76
CA GLY A 404 0.91 -3.37 18.02
C GLY A 404 1.58 -4.33 19.01
N ASN A 405 2.14 -5.42 18.52
CA ASN A 405 2.86 -6.40 19.35
C ASN A 405 4.19 -5.84 19.86
N ALA A 406 4.98 -5.15 19.03
CA ALA A 406 6.24 -4.55 19.46
C ALA A 406 6.04 -3.38 20.42
N VAL A 407 4.95 -2.61 20.27
CA VAL A 407 4.59 -1.57 21.25
C VAL A 407 4.25 -2.20 22.60
N ALA A 408 3.49 -3.30 22.62
CA ALA A 408 3.18 -4.03 23.86
C ALA A 408 4.43 -4.60 24.55
N LEU A 409 5.40 -5.10 23.77
CA LEU A 409 6.70 -5.57 24.27
C LEU A 409 7.56 -4.45 24.89
N LEU A 410 7.60 -3.30 24.23
CA LEU A 410 8.32 -2.14 24.77
C LEU A 410 7.70 -1.62 26.07
N GLU A 411 6.37 -1.69 26.21
CA GLU A 411 5.67 -1.36 27.46
C GLU A 411 6.06 -2.35 28.58
N GLY A 412 6.12 -3.65 28.30
CA GLY A 412 6.56 -4.67 29.27
C GLY A 412 8.02 -4.54 29.71
N VAL A 413 8.91 -4.10 28.81
CA VAL A 413 10.32 -3.83 29.14
C VAL A 413 10.48 -2.58 30.02
N VAL A 414 9.64 -1.56 29.82
CA VAL A 414 9.67 -0.34 30.65
C VAL A 414 9.13 -0.60 32.04
N GLU A 415 8.12 -1.46 32.21
CA GLU A 415 7.58 -1.85 33.52
C GLU A 415 8.54 -2.75 34.32
N SER A 416 9.42 -3.50 33.65
CA SER A 416 10.38 -4.40 34.28
C SER A 416 11.73 -3.76 34.64
N ALA A 417 11.97 -2.52 34.23
CA ALA A 417 13.19 -1.81 34.59
C ALA A 417 13.19 -1.42 36.09
N PRO A 418 14.19 -1.83 36.89
CA PRO A 418 14.23 -1.46 38.31
C PRO A 418 14.34 0.05 38.45
N ALA A 419 13.51 0.61 39.31
CA ALA A 419 13.58 2.02 39.66
C ALA A 419 15.02 2.36 40.07
N THR A 420 15.71 3.17 39.29
CA THR A 420 17.02 3.68 39.61
C THR A 420 16.95 4.47 40.89
N ALA A 421 17.63 3.97 41.94
CA ALA A 421 17.75 4.63 43.21
C ALA A 421 18.27 6.06 42.99
N THR A 422 17.51 7.02 43.46
CA THR A 422 17.91 8.41 43.59
C THR A 422 19.13 8.44 44.51
N ALA A 423 20.31 8.65 43.95
CA ALA A 423 21.50 8.98 44.73
C ALA A 423 21.27 10.36 45.39
N SER A 424 21.05 10.35 46.68
CA SER A 424 21.11 11.52 47.53
C SER A 424 22.58 12.03 47.51
N ALA A 425 22.76 13.22 46.94
CA ALA A 425 24.00 13.95 47.12
C ALA A 425 23.87 14.80 48.40
N ALA A 426 24.72 14.50 49.34
CA ALA A 426 25.06 15.36 50.50
C ALA A 426 25.91 16.56 50.05
#